data_920df61da8bd366c9f7b6de5443af593
#
_entry.id   920df61da8bd366c9f7b6de5443af593
#
_cell.length_a   1.000
_cell.length_b   1.000
_cell.length_c   1.000
_cell.angle_alpha   90.00
_cell.angle_beta   90.00
_cell.angle_gamma   90.00
#
_symmetry.space_group_name_H-M   'P 1'
#
loop_
_entity.id
_entity.type
_entity.pdbx_description
1 polymer ?
#
loop_
_entity_poly.entity_id
_entity_poly.type
_entity_poly.pdbx_seq_one_letter_code
_entity_poly.pdbx_strand_id
1 'polypeptide(L)'
;MATSNQPDPSLVIFQTPNIDRKIYVKEQTGQFQKIRRLLAWTLMILFIGLPFIQYNGDQAILFDVAAQTLTLFNITLYPQDMMIFVFVFIFSAFLLFYVSTKYGRVWCGFTCPQTIWSFWFMWVENRLEGNVQQRKQLDKAPWSGSKLFKKTTKHLTWSVISVLTATVFMSYFVPATDIYKQLMTFSMSGAISAWVGFFALCTYLNAGLVREKMCQHMCPYARFQSVMLNSQTKLITYDTQRGESRGPRKLKQATPEHLGDCVDCKLCVHVCPVGIDIRDGLQFDCINCGLCIDACDQTMEKFNYVKGLIRFNAKKTQSKVKDYSYILLMVLTMAASVMWLQQRELFELTVLKDRNVLYRTNVEGLVENSFQLELLNKSNKEQTVFLQLRDLPGFTLSPTSAIVLKPNESKSQIVTVTAPESHDRLLTKFEFELVNAGQTVLLDRKATFQQGGL
;
A
#
# COMPACT_ATOMS: atom_id res chain seq x y z
N MET A 1 -16.67 37.75 37.01
CA MET A 1 -15.64 37.30 36.04
C MET A 1 -15.63 35.76 36.07
N ALA A 2 -16.40 35.14 35.21
CA ALA A 2 -16.45 33.69 35.08
C ALA A 2 -15.34 33.28 34.10
N THR A 3 -14.31 32.61 34.60
CA THR A 3 -13.26 32.00 33.80
C THR A 3 -13.90 30.90 32.95
N SER A 4 -14.03 31.14 31.65
CA SER A 4 -14.49 30.16 30.69
C SER A 4 -13.50 28.98 30.64
N ASN A 5 -13.83 27.90 31.32
CA ASN A 5 -13.15 26.60 31.18
C ASN A 5 -13.48 26.04 29.78
N GLN A 6 -12.97 26.67 28.71
CA GLN A 6 -12.97 26.05 27.40
C GLN A 6 -11.80 25.09 27.36
N PRO A 7 -12.02 23.78 27.10
CA PRO A 7 -10.91 22.87 26.90
C PRO A 7 -10.08 23.37 25.70
N ASP A 8 -8.78 23.43 25.88
CA ASP A 8 -7.82 23.79 24.84
C ASP A 8 -8.11 22.92 23.60
N PRO A 9 -8.41 23.52 22.43
CA PRO A 9 -8.68 22.76 21.20
C PRO A 9 -7.49 21.88 20.73
N SER A 10 -6.35 21.99 21.39
CA SER A 10 -5.21 21.10 21.20
C SER A 10 -5.28 19.81 22.02
N LEU A 11 -6.19 19.72 23.01
CA LEU A 11 -6.38 18.52 23.82
C LEU A 11 -7.26 17.51 23.08
N VAL A 12 -6.63 16.43 22.61
CA VAL A 12 -7.33 15.26 22.08
C VAL A 12 -7.91 14.47 23.25
N ILE A 13 -9.22 14.36 23.31
CA ILE A 13 -9.90 13.60 24.37
C ILE A 13 -9.80 12.11 24.07
N PHE A 14 -9.12 11.38 24.94
CA PHE A 14 -9.09 9.92 24.94
C PHE A 14 -10.28 9.39 25.76
N GLN A 15 -11.42 9.25 25.11
CA GLN A 15 -12.53 8.47 25.69
C GLN A 15 -12.40 7.04 25.25
N THR A 16 -12.46 6.10 26.20
CA THR A 16 -12.62 4.68 25.87
C THR A 16 -14.01 4.46 25.30
N PRO A 17 -14.13 4.14 24.01
CA PRO A 17 -15.45 3.85 23.45
C PRO A 17 -16.03 2.64 24.15
N ASN A 18 -17.35 2.64 24.35
CA ASN A 18 -18.08 1.51 24.91
C ASN A 18 -17.96 0.33 23.93
N ILE A 19 -17.06 -0.61 24.21
CA ILE A 19 -16.58 -1.68 23.31
C ILE A 19 -17.73 -2.57 22.82
N ASP A 20 -18.83 -2.65 23.58
CA ASP A 20 -19.94 -3.56 23.33
C ASP A 20 -21.06 -3.00 22.46
N ARG A 21 -21.00 -1.74 22.06
CA ARG A 21 -22.11 -1.11 21.36
C ARG A 21 -21.93 -1.18 19.84
N LYS A 22 -22.77 -1.97 19.16
CA LYS A 22 -22.85 -1.97 17.70
C LYS A 22 -23.24 -0.57 17.18
N ILE A 23 -22.42 0.01 16.33
CA ILE A 23 -22.66 1.33 15.74
C ILE A 23 -23.55 1.15 14.49
N TYR A 24 -24.70 1.83 14.48
CA TYR A 24 -25.62 1.86 13.34
C TYR A 24 -25.46 3.19 12.62
N VAL A 25 -24.61 3.20 11.59
CA VAL A 25 -24.32 4.41 10.82
C VAL A 25 -25.50 4.74 9.91
N LYS A 26 -25.97 6.00 9.98
CA LYS A 26 -26.99 6.53 9.08
C LYS A 26 -26.35 6.98 7.78
N GLU A 27 -26.92 6.58 6.65
CA GLU A 27 -26.46 7.04 5.35
C GLU A 27 -26.71 8.56 5.23
N GLN A 28 -25.69 9.28 4.77
CA GLN A 28 -25.71 10.73 4.61
C GLN A 28 -25.33 11.08 3.17
N THR A 29 -25.95 12.13 2.64
CA THR A 29 -25.59 12.75 1.36
C THR A 29 -24.97 14.10 1.63
N GLY A 30 -23.99 14.51 0.83
CA GLY A 30 -23.35 15.81 1.00
C GLY A 30 -22.07 15.91 0.17
N GLN A 31 -21.36 17.02 0.32
CA GLN A 31 -20.16 17.31 -0.46
C GLN A 31 -18.99 16.37 -0.11
N PHE A 32 -18.72 16.18 1.19
CA PHE A 32 -17.65 15.27 1.63
C PHE A 32 -17.97 13.82 1.30
N GLN A 33 -19.22 13.41 1.39
CA GLN A 33 -19.65 12.08 0.97
C GLN A 33 -19.47 11.86 -0.55
N LYS A 34 -19.74 12.87 -1.39
CA LYS A 34 -19.50 12.77 -2.84
C LYS A 34 -18.01 12.60 -3.15
N ILE A 35 -17.13 13.44 -2.56
CA ILE A 35 -15.67 13.33 -2.73
C ILE A 35 -15.17 11.96 -2.29
N ARG A 36 -15.62 11.47 -1.15
CA ARG A 36 -15.22 10.17 -0.63
C ARG A 36 -15.67 9.02 -1.53
N ARG A 37 -16.91 9.06 -2.03
CA ARG A 37 -17.41 8.07 -2.99
C ARG A 37 -16.62 8.10 -4.29
N LEU A 38 -16.31 9.28 -4.82
CA LEU A 38 -15.51 9.41 -6.04
C LEU A 38 -14.12 8.78 -5.86
N LEU A 39 -13.41 9.15 -4.78
CA LEU A 39 -12.10 8.58 -4.47
C LEU A 39 -12.15 7.06 -4.25
N ALA A 40 -13.16 6.57 -3.53
CA ALA A 40 -13.34 5.14 -3.31
C ALA A 40 -13.56 4.38 -4.63
N TRP A 41 -14.40 4.88 -5.52
CA TRP A 41 -14.63 4.28 -6.83
C TRP A 41 -13.36 4.31 -7.70
N THR A 42 -12.65 5.44 -7.74
CA THR A 42 -11.40 5.55 -8.50
C THR A 42 -10.37 4.55 -8.02
N LEU A 43 -10.16 4.47 -6.70
CA LEU A 43 -9.18 3.52 -6.12
C LEU A 43 -9.60 2.06 -6.34
N MET A 44 -10.91 1.76 -6.27
CA MET A 44 -11.40 0.42 -6.56
C MET A 44 -11.24 0.03 -8.03
N ILE A 45 -11.54 0.93 -8.95
CA ILE A 45 -11.35 0.69 -10.39
C ILE A 45 -9.86 0.47 -10.69
N LEU A 46 -8.97 1.26 -10.10
CA LEU A 46 -7.52 1.05 -10.22
C LEU A 46 -7.12 -0.31 -9.64
N PHE A 47 -7.55 -0.63 -8.41
CA PHE A 47 -7.21 -1.90 -7.76
C PHE A 47 -7.69 -3.12 -8.56
N ILE A 48 -8.92 -3.07 -9.11
CA ILE A 48 -9.46 -4.18 -9.90
C ILE A 48 -8.85 -4.21 -11.29
N GLY A 49 -8.64 -3.05 -11.93
CA GLY A 49 -8.28 -2.95 -13.33
C GLY A 49 -6.78 -3.17 -13.61
N LEU A 50 -5.89 -2.72 -12.72
CA LEU A 50 -4.45 -2.80 -12.94
C LEU A 50 -3.93 -4.21 -13.30
N PRO A 51 -4.37 -5.32 -12.65
CA PRO A 51 -3.90 -6.65 -13.02
C PRO A 51 -4.31 -7.11 -14.44
N PHE A 52 -5.33 -6.50 -15.03
CA PHE A 52 -5.79 -6.85 -16.37
C PHE A 52 -5.14 -6.02 -17.48
N ILE A 53 -4.36 -5.00 -17.13
CA ILE A 53 -3.59 -4.23 -18.10
C ILE A 53 -2.44 -5.09 -18.57
N GLN A 54 -2.35 -5.30 -19.89
CA GLN A 54 -1.24 -5.97 -20.52
C GLN A 54 -0.34 -4.96 -21.24
N TYR A 55 0.96 -5.18 -21.14
CA TYR A 55 1.98 -4.39 -21.81
C TYR A 55 3.01 -5.31 -22.45
N ASN A 56 3.24 -5.19 -23.75
CA ASN A 56 4.12 -6.07 -24.53
C ASN A 56 3.82 -7.57 -24.42
N GLY A 57 2.57 -7.96 -24.16
CA GLY A 57 2.15 -9.36 -24.04
C GLY A 57 2.15 -9.89 -22.60
N ASP A 58 2.75 -9.18 -21.67
CA ASP A 58 2.80 -9.55 -20.27
C ASP A 58 1.88 -8.65 -19.40
N GLN A 59 1.55 -9.12 -18.21
CA GLN A 59 0.79 -8.32 -17.25
C GLN A 59 1.61 -7.11 -16.79
N ALA A 60 1.03 -5.91 -16.87
CA ALA A 60 1.73 -4.66 -16.59
C ALA A 60 2.27 -4.56 -15.16
N ILE A 61 1.60 -5.17 -14.19
CA ILE A 61 2.04 -5.22 -12.78
C ILE A 61 1.88 -6.67 -12.30
N LEU A 62 3.01 -7.35 -12.12
CA LEU A 62 3.04 -8.73 -11.62
C LEU A 62 4.21 -8.91 -10.65
N PHE A 63 3.91 -9.40 -9.46
CA PHE A 63 4.87 -9.84 -8.47
C PHE A 63 4.99 -11.36 -8.54
N ASP A 64 5.91 -11.87 -9.37
CA ASP A 64 6.14 -13.30 -9.48
C ASP A 64 6.98 -13.79 -8.31
N VAL A 65 6.32 -14.50 -7.39
CA VAL A 65 6.97 -15.02 -6.18
C VAL A 65 7.91 -16.19 -6.51
N ALA A 66 7.60 -16.99 -7.53
CA ALA A 66 8.41 -18.14 -7.91
C ALA A 66 9.73 -17.70 -8.60
N ALA A 67 9.64 -16.74 -9.51
CA ALA A 67 10.79 -16.12 -10.16
C ALA A 67 11.46 -15.05 -9.31
N GLN A 68 10.85 -14.66 -8.18
CA GLN A 68 11.31 -13.55 -7.32
C GLN A 68 11.48 -12.24 -8.08
N THR A 69 10.58 -11.95 -9.01
CA THR A 69 10.63 -10.74 -9.84
C THR A 69 9.40 -9.88 -9.65
N LEU A 70 9.57 -8.56 -9.77
CA LEU A 70 8.48 -7.61 -9.85
C LEU A 70 8.51 -6.93 -11.21
N THR A 71 7.53 -7.23 -12.04
CA THR A 71 7.33 -6.56 -13.32
C THR A 71 6.46 -5.33 -13.13
N LEU A 72 6.97 -4.17 -13.53
CA LEU A 72 6.25 -2.90 -13.56
C LEU A 72 6.33 -2.36 -14.99
N PHE A 73 5.28 -2.53 -15.78
CA PHE A 73 5.23 -2.19 -17.21
C PHE A 73 6.40 -2.82 -17.99
N ASN A 74 7.42 -2.04 -18.29
CA ASN A 74 8.58 -2.47 -19.08
C ASN A 74 9.84 -2.70 -18.21
N ILE A 75 9.71 -2.66 -16.89
CA ILE A 75 10.84 -2.77 -15.97
C ILE A 75 10.62 -4.02 -15.11
N THR A 76 11.53 -4.99 -15.23
CA THR A 76 11.60 -6.13 -14.32
C THR A 76 12.62 -5.84 -13.23
N LEU A 77 12.17 -5.83 -11.98
CA LEU A 77 13.00 -5.65 -10.79
C LEU A 77 13.31 -7.02 -10.18
N TYR A 78 14.57 -7.22 -9.83
CA TYR A 78 15.09 -8.42 -9.19
C TYR A 78 15.40 -8.16 -7.71
N PRO A 79 15.68 -9.19 -6.90
CA PRO A 79 16.05 -9.01 -5.49
C PRO A 79 17.25 -8.08 -5.29
N GLN A 80 18.17 -8.02 -6.25
CA GLN A 80 19.33 -7.13 -6.25
C GLN A 80 18.95 -5.65 -6.38
N ASP A 81 17.77 -5.38 -6.97
CA ASP A 81 17.25 -4.04 -7.20
C ASP A 81 16.42 -3.51 -6.00
N MET A 82 16.53 -4.15 -4.82
CA MET A 82 15.73 -3.80 -3.63
C MET A 82 15.90 -2.35 -3.16
N MET A 83 16.97 -1.66 -3.57
CA MET A 83 17.23 -0.27 -3.18
C MET A 83 16.09 0.66 -3.65
N ILE A 84 15.42 0.37 -4.76
CA ILE A 84 14.29 1.16 -5.25
C ILE A 84 13.14 1.16 -4.23
N PHE A 85 12.89 0.04 -3.54
CA PHE A 85 11.84 -0.05 -2.52
C PHE A 85 12.18 0.82 -1.31
N VAL A 86 13.46 0.91 -0.94
CA VAL A 86 13.90 1.81 0.14
C VAL A 86 13.53 3.25 -0.19
N PHE A 87 13.80 3.71 -1.41
CA PHE A 87 13.42 5.06 -1.84
C PHE A 87 11.90 5.25 -1.86
N VAL A 88 11.15 4.27 -2.35
CA VAL A 88 9.67 4.33 -2.37
C VAL A 88 9.11 4.39 -0.95
N PHE A 89 9.65 3.61 0.00
CA PHE A 89 9.21 3.64 1.40
C PHE A 89 9.56 4.96 2.08
N ILE A 90 10.76 5.49 1.87
CA ILE A 90 11.18 6.78 2.42
C ILE A 90 10.29 7.91 1.87
N PHE A 91 10.07 7.93 0.55
CA PHE A 91 9.16 8.90 -0.07
C PHE A 91 7.74 8.81 0.50
N SER A 92 7.21 7.59 0.60
CA SER A 92 5.88 7.33 1.16
C SER A 92 5.76 7.76 2.61
N ALA A 93 6.81 7.55 3.42
CA ALA A 93 6.86 7.98 4.81
C ALA A 93 6.83 9.52 4.93
N PHE A 94 7.63 10.24 4.14
CA PHE A 94 7.61 11.71 4.15
C PHE A 94 6.27 12.28 3.64
N LEU A 95 5.71 11.67 2.59
CA LEU A 95 4.38 12.03 2.09
C LEU A 95 3.31 11.86 3.17
N LEU A 96 3.38 10.74 3.88
CA LEU A 96 2.49 10.42 4.98
C LEU A 96 2.60 11.45 6.11
N PHE A 97 3.82 11.79 6.52
CA PHE A 97 4.09 12.77 7.56
C PHE A 97 3.59 14.16 7.17
N TYR A 98 3.86 14.57 5.94
CA TYR A 98 3.38 15.83 5.41
C TYR A 98 1.85 15.92 5.43
N VAL A 99 1.18 14.89 4.88
CA VAL A 99 -0.28 14.85 4.82
C VAL A 99 -0.89 14.80 6.22
N SER A 100 -0.34 13.99 7.13
CA SER A 100 -0.85 13.85 8.50
C SER A 100 -0.69 15.13 9.31
N THR A 101 0.45 15.81 9.21
CA THR A 101 0.70 17.07 9.90
C THR A 101 -0.22 18.20 9.41
N LYS A 102 -0.51 18.24 8.12
CA LYS A 102 -1.27 19.31 7.47
C LYS A 102 -2.79 19.09 7.49
N TYR A 103 -3.21 17.88 7.16
CA TYR A 103 -4.62 17.52 6.96
C TYR A 103 -5.16 16.52 8.00
N GLY A 104 -4.36 16.14 8.98
CA GLY A 104 -4.74 15.15 9.97
C GLY A 104 -4.98 13.76 9.37
N ARG A 105 -6.02 13.10 9.85
CA ARG A 105 -6.34 11.70 9.47
C ARG A 105 -7.12 11.58 8.17
N VAL A 106 -6.92 12.48 7.21
CA VAL A 106 -7.64 12.49 5.92
C VAL A 106 -7.46 11.19 5.13
N TRP A 107 -6.27 10.57 5.21
CA TRP A 107 -6.05 9.25 4.61
C TRP A 107 -7.06 8.22 5.12
N CYS A 108 -7.24 8.14 6.45
CA CYS A 108 -8.19 7.22 7.07
C CYS A 108 -9.63 7.48 6.64
N GLY A 109 -10.01 8.75 6.46
CA GLY A 109 -11.39 9.14 6.12
C GLY A 109 -11.77 8.93 4.66
N PHE A 110 -10.79 9.02 3.73
CA PHE A 110 -11.09 9.11 2.29
C PHE A 110 -10.50 7.98 1.44
N THR A 111 -9.28 7.52 1.74
CA THR A 111 -8.52 6.63 0.84
C THR A 111 -8.10 5.30 1.46
N CYS A 112 -8.21 5.16 2.78
CA CYS A 112 -7.82 3.93 3.46
C CYS A 112 -8.67 2.74 2.99
N PRO A 113 -8.05 1.62 2.57
CA PRO A 113 -8.78 0.42 2.13
C PRO A 113 -9.78 -0.08 3.19
N GLN A 114 -9.39 -0.15 4.46
CA GLN A 114 -10.28 -0.56 5.54
C GLN A 114 -11.57 0.27 5.59
N THR A 115 -11.46 1.59 5.43
CA THR A 115 -12.61 2.50 5.41
C THR A 115 -13.47 2.28 4.17
N ILE A 116 -12.85 2.14 2.99
CA ILE A 116 -13.55 1.92 1.72
C ILE A 116 -14.37 0.62 1.79
N TRP A 117 -13.74 -0.51 2.15
CA TRP A 117 -14.42 -1.81 2.25
C TRP A 117 -15.50 -1.82 3.33
N SER A 118 -15.25 -1.23 4.51
CA SER A 118 -16.26 -1.12 5.57
C SER A 118 -17.51 -0.35 5.10
N PHE A 119 -17.34 0.72 4.32
CA PHE A 119 -18.47 1.45 3.74
C PHE A 119 -19.22 0.65 2.67
N TRP A 120 -18.53 -0.15 1.87
CA TRP A 120 -19.17 -1.05 0.92
C TRP A 120 -20.03 -2.10 1.63
N PHE A 121 -19.48 -2.71 2.67
CA PHE A 121 -20.21 -3.69 3.50
C PHE A 121 -21.41 -3.06 4.21
N MET A 122 -21.28 -1.84 4.73
CA MET A 122 -22.38 -1.07 5.29
C MET A 122 -23.44 -0.70 4.24
N TRP A 123 -23.03 -0.41 3.02
CA TRP A 123 -23.97 -0.15 1.92
C TRP A 123 -24.81 -1.40 1.59
N VAL A 124 -24.19 -2.59 1.50
CA VAL A 124 -24.90 -3.86 1.33
C VAL A 124 -25.88 -4.08 2.49
N GLU A 125 -25.46 -3.83 3.73
CA GLU A 125 -26.28 -3.95 4.92
C GLU A 125 -27.51 -3.02 4.85
N ASN A 126 -27.31 -1.76 4.43
CA ASN A 126 -28.41 -0.81 4.25
C ASN A 126 -29.40 -1.24 3.15
N ARG A 127 -28.93 -1.89 2.07
CA ARG A 127 -29.78 -2.35 0.99
C ARG A 127 -30.61 -3.59 1.37
N LEU A 128 -30.03 -4.52 2.11
CA LEU A 128 -30.64 -5.81 2.44
C LEU A 128 -31.45 -5.77 3.75
N GLU A 129 -30.94 -5.14 4.78
CA GLU A 129 -31.59 -5.06 6.10
C GLU A 129 -32.40 -3.76 6.29
N GLY A 130 -32.20 -2.77 5.40
CA GLY A 130 -32.91 -1.48 5.44
C GLY A 130 -32.22 -0.41 6.25
N ASN A 131 -32.95 0.67 6.55
CA ASN A 131 -32.44 1.83 7.28
C ASN A 131 -32.08 1.50 8.75
N VAL A 132 -31.44 2.45 9.44
CA VAL A 132 -30.98 2.28 10.84
C VAL A 132 -32.08 1.79 11.78
N GLN A 133 -33.30 2.32 11.65
CA GLN A 133 -34.41 1.92 12.53
C GLN A 133 -34.83 0.48 12.25
N GLN A 134 -34.97 0.13 10.96
CA GLN A 134 -35.31 -1.23 10.53
C GLN A 134 -34.27 -2.24 10.96
N ARG A 135 -32.98 -1.90 10.86
CA ARG A 135 -31.89 -2.77 11.33
C ARG A 135 -31.93 -2.98 12.84
N LYS A 136 -32.18 -1.92 13.63
CA LYS A 136 -32.34 -2.03 15.08
C LYS A 136 -33.52 -2.89 15.46
N GLN A 137 -34.64 -2.75 14.76
CA GLN A 137 -35.83 -3.58 14.96
C GLN A 137 -35.57 -5.04 14.58
N LEU A 138 -34.93 -5.28 13.40
CA LEU A 138 -34.57 -6.61 12.94
C LEU A 138 -33.62 -7.33 13.92
N ASP A 139 -32.64 -6.61 14.49
CA ASP A 139 -31.72 -7.21 15.46
C ASP A 139 -32.43 -7.60 16.78
N LYS A 140 -33.41 -6.81 17.25
CA LYS A 140 -34.20 -7.09 18.44
C LYS A 140 -35.33 -8.12 18.20
N ALA A 141 -35.79 -8.29 16.98
CA ALA A 141 -36.87 -9.22 16.67
C ALA A 141 -36.47 -10.67 16.94
N PRO A 142 -37.45 -11.53 17.33
CA PRO A 142 -37.21 -12.99 17.45
C PRO A 142 -36.81 -13.57 16.09
N TRP A 143 -36.23 -14.75 16.10
CA TRP A 143 -35.85 -15.46 14.89
C TRP A 143 -37.10 -15.82 14.08
N SER A 144 -37.13 -15.39 12.83
CA SER A 144 -38.19 -15.64 11.84
C SER A 144 -37.58 -15.97 10.49
N GLY A 145 -38.33 -16.59 9.60
CA GLY A 145 -37.85 -16.90 8.24
C GLY A 145 -37.37 -15.66 7.48
N SER A 146 -38.09 -14.54 7.62
CA SER A 146 -37.66 -13.26 7.03
C SER A 146 -36.34 -12.71 7.61
N LYS A 147 -36.15 -12.81 8.94
CA LYS A 147 -34.91 -12.41 9.59
C LYS A 147 -33.74 -13.29 9.12
N LEU A 148 -33.97 -14.62 9.10
CA LEU A 148 -32.96 -15.59 8.64
C LEU A 148 -32.55 -15.29 7.19
N PHE A 149 -33.54 -15.15 6.29
CA PHE A 149 -33.26 -14.84 4.88
C PHE A 149 -32.43 -13.55 4.71
N LYS A 150 -32.82 -12.43 5.34
CA LYS A 150 -32.07 -11.16 5.25
C LYS A 150 -30.64 -11.29 5.77
N LYS A 151 -30.46 -11.95 6.91
CA LYS A 151 -29.12 -12.16 7.52
C LYS A 151 -28.26 -13.06 6.63
N THR A 152 -28.79 -14.19 6.16
CA THR A 152 -28.05 -15.11 5.29
C THR A 152 -27.66 -14.45 3.99
N THR A 153 -28.59 -13.73 3.31
CA THR A 153 -28.29 -13.02 2.07
C THR A 153 -27.22 -11.96 2.28
N LYS A 154 -27.26 -11.22 3.39
CA LYS A 154 -26.21 -10.26 3.72
C LYS A 154 -24.83 -10.93 3.84
N HIS A 155 -24.72 -12.00 4.65
CA HIS A 155 -23.47 -12.69 4.86
C HIS A 155 -22.96 -13.37 3.59
N LEU A 156 -23.86 -13.92 2.77
CA LEU A 156 -23.50 -14.49 1.46
C LEU A 156 -22.93 -13.40 0.53
N THR A 157 -23.59 -12.25 0.43
CA THR A 157 -23.11 -11.13 -0.39
C THR A 157 -21.75 -10.64 0.11
N TRP A 158 -21.56 -10.52 1.41
CA TRP A 158 -20.26 -10.15 1.99
C TRP A 158 -19.17 -11.17 1.68
N SER A 159 -19.49 -12.48 1.75
CA SER A 159 -18.56 -13.56 1.40
C SER A 159 -18.15 -13.50 -0.07
N VAL A 160 -19.12 -13.30 -0.97
CA VAL A 160 -18.84 -13.14 -2.41
C VAL A 160 -17.92 -11.94 -2.68
N ILE A 161 -18.22 -10.78 -2.09
CA ILE A 161 -17.37 -9.59 -2.23
C ILE A 161 -15.96 -9.87 -1.68
N SER A 162 -15.85 -10.57 -0.55
CA SER A 162 -14.56 -10.92 0.06
C SER A 162 -13.74 -11.84 -0.81
N VAL A 163 -14.36 -12.88 -1.40
CA VAL A 163 -13.68 -13.80 -2.32
C VAL A 163 -13.22 -13.08 -3.59
N LEU A 164 -14.09 -12.26 -4.19
CA LEU A 164 -13.73 -11.47 -5.36
C LEU A 164 -12.58 -10.51 -5.06
N THR A 165 -12.61 -9.82 -3.91
CA THR A 165 -11.52 -8.93 -3.47
C THR A 165 -10.21 -9.69 -3.30
N ALA A 166 -10.25 -10.86 -2.66
CA ALA A 166 -9.09 -11.73 -2.45
C ALA A 166 -8.52 -12.25 -3.78
N THR A 167 -9.38 -12.64 -4.72
CA THR A 167 -8.95 -13.08 -6.05
C THR A 167 -8.29 -11.95 -6.83
N VAL A 168 -8.84 -10.73 -6.80
CA VAL A 168 -8.21 -9.54 -7.38
C VAL A 168 -6.86 -9.27 -6.73
N PHE A 169 -6.75 -9.37 -5.41
CA PHE A 169 -5.46 -9.20 -4.72
C PHE A 169 -4.44 -10.26 -5.16
N MET A 170 -4.86 -11.52 -5.25
CA MET A 170 -3.98 -12.61 -5.71
C MET A 170 -3.58 -12.48 -7.18
N SER A 171 -4.34 -11.77 -8.01
CA SER A 171 -3.99 -11.52 -9.40
C SER A 171 -2.82 -10.53 -9.59
N TYR A 172 -2.33 -9.92 -8.52
CA TYR A 172 -1.02 -9.25 -8.53
C TYR A 172 0.17 -10.19 -8.35
N PHE A 173 -0.07 -11.45 -7.90
CA PHE A 173 0.97 -12.46 -7.63
C PHE A 173 0.92 -13.65 -8.60
N VAL A 174 -0.20 -13.84 -9.25
CA VAL A 174 -0.42 -14.86 -10.26
C VAL A 174 -1.07 -14.18 -11.46
N PRO A 175 -0.68 -14.50 -12.71
CA PRO A 175 -1.29 -13.86 -13.88
C PRO A 175 -2.82 -13.85 -13.81
N ALA A 176 -3.42 -12.67 -14.01
CA ALA A 176 -4.86 -12.48 -13.83
C ALA A 176 -5.68 -13.43 -14.72
N THR A 177 -5.26 -13.63 -15.98
CA THR A 177 -5.90 -14.56 -16.91
C THR A 177 -5.97 -15.98 -16.36
N ASP A 178 -4.89 -16.44 -15.72
CA ASP A 178 -4.78 -17.80 -15.22
C ASP A 178 -5.59 -18.01 -13.96
N ILE A 179 -5.52 -17.07 -13.00
CA ILE A 179 -6.27 -17.20 -11.74
C ILE A 179 -7.78 -17.18 -11.98
N TYR A 180 -8.29 -16.32 -12.88
CA TYR A 180 -9.71 -16.29 -13.19
C TYR A 180 -10.17 -17.52 -13.99
N LYS A 181 -9.34 -18.02 -14.93
CA LYS A 181 -9.61 -19.28 -15.62
C LYS A 181 -9.70 -20.44 -14.63
N GLN A 182 -8.71 -20.58 -13.74
CA GLN A 182 -8.70 -21.60 -12.71
C GLN A 182 -9.86 -21.47 -11.73
N LEU A 183 -10.29 -20.26 -11.39
CA LEU A 183 -11.47 -20.03 -10.53
C LEU A 183 -12.75 -20.52 -11.22
N MET A 184 -12.93 -20.22 -12.50
CA MET A 184 -14.11 -20.62 -13.27
C MET A 184 -14.16 -22.14 -13.52
N THR A 185 -13.01 -22.79 -13.67
CA THR A 185 -12.91 -24.24 -13.86
C THR A 185 -12.77 -25.04 -12.56
N PHE A 186 -12.77 -24.38 -11.41
CA PHE A 186 -12.55 -25.00 -10.09
C PHE A 186 -11.25 -25.82 -10.01
N SER A 187 -10.22 -25.42 -10.77
CA SER A 187 -8.93 -26.12 -10.90
C SER A 187 -7.79 -25.40 -10.21
N MET A 188 -8.08 -24.49 -9.25
CA MET A 188 -7.06 -23.75 -8.51
C MET A 188 -6.18 -24.70 -7.69
N SER A 189 -4.86 -24.46 -7.70
CA SER A 189 -3.93 -25.19 -6.83
C SER A 189 -4.28 -24.99 -5.35
N GLY A 190 -3.98 -26.00 -4.51
CA GLY A 190 -4.25 -25.94 -3.07
C GLY A 190 -3.63 -24.71 -2.39
N ALA A 191 -2.42 -24.33 -2.78
CA ALA A 191 -1.73 -23.17 -2.23
C ALA A 191 -2.45 -21.84 -2.59
N ILE A 192 -2.83 -21.65 -3.86
CA ILE A 192 -3.54 -20.44 -4.30
C ILE A 192 -4.91 -20.37 -3.63
N SER A 193 -5.64 -21.50 -3.57
CA SER A 193 -6.94 -21.58 -2.89
C SER A 193 -6.86 -21.22 -1.41
N ALA A 194 -5.80 -21.69 -0.71
CA ALA A 194 -5.57 -21.37 0.69
C ALA A 194 -5.31 -19.87 0.89
N TRP A 195 -4.51 -19.23 0.05
CA TRP A 195 -4.25 -17.80 0.11
C TRP A 195 -5.50 -16.97 -0.20
N VAL A 196 -6.26 -17.32 -1.24
CA VAL A 196 -7.54 -16.67 -1.56
C VAL A 196 -8.50 -16.81 -0.39
N GLY A 197 -8.62 -18.00 0.20
CA GLY A 197 -9.45 -18.24 1.38
C GLY A 197 -9.03 -17.40 2.59
N PHE A 198 -7.73 -17.32 2.85
CA PHE A 198 -7.17 -16.53 3.95
C PHE A 198 -7.48 -15.02 3.75
N PHE A 199 -7.19 -14.45 2.59
CA PHE A 199 -7.47 -13.02 2.33
C PHE A 199 -8.97 -12.72 2.27
N ALA A 200 -9.78 -13.65 1.79
CA ALA A 200 -11.24 -13.52 1.82
C ALA A 200 -11.75 -13.48 3.26
N LEU A 201 -11.25 -14.38 4.13
CA LEU A 201 -11.59 -14.39 5.55
C LEU A 201 -11.17 -13.09 6.24
N CYS A 202 -9.93 -12.62 5.99
CA CYS A 202 -9.45 -11.35 6.51
C CYS A 202 -10.33 -10.17 6.07
N THR A 203 -10.70 -10.10 4.80
CA THR A 203 -11.58 -9.03 4.27
C THR A 203 -12.96 -9.09 4.91
N TYR A 204 -13.54 -10.27 5.00
CA TYR A 204 -14.84 -10.50 5.62
C TYR A 204 -14.86 -10.10 7.11
N LEU A 205 -13.87 -10.51 7.87
CA LEU A 205 -13.75 -10.17 9.29
C LEU A 205 -13.53 -8.67 9.48
N ASN A 206 -12.56 -8.10 8.78
CA ASN A 206 -12.18 -6.69 8.96
C ASN A 206 -13.26 -5.72 8.50
N ALA A 207 -13.83 -5.90 7.33
CA ALA A 207 -14.82 -4.97 6.77
C ALA A 207 -16.25 -5.26 7.28
N GLY A 208 -16.57 -6.52 7.58
CA GLY A 208 -17.90 -6.94 7.99
C GLY A 208 -18.14 -6.87 9.50
N LEU A 209 -17.24 -7.45 10.29
CA LEU A 209 -17.44 -7.65 11.73
C LEU A 209 -16.66 -6.67 12.59
N VAL A 210 -15.36 -6.52 12.35
CA VAL A 210 -14.46 -5.69 13.19
C VAL A 210 -14.63 -4.21 12.89
N ARG A 211 -14.72 -3.82 11.62
CA ARG A 211 -14.99 -2.44 11.14
C ARG A 211 -14.15 -1.37 11.84
N GLU A 212 -14.85 -0.47 12.56
CA GLU A 212 -14.27 0.66 13.30
C GLU A 212 -13.32 0.23 14.41
N LYS A 213 -13.54 -0.92 15.03
CA LYS A 213 -12.68 -1.45 16.10
C LYS A 213 -11.26 -1.73 15.59
N MET A 214 -11.12 -2.10 14.31
CA MET A 214 -9.81 -2.24 13.68
C MET A 214 -9.02 -0.93 13.74
N CYS A 215 -9.66 0.21 13.39
CA CYS A 215 -9.03 1.52 13.40
C CYS A 215 -8.75 2.05 14.82
N GLN A 216 -9.64 1.71 15.79
CA GLN A 216 -9.55 2.20 17.16
C GLN A 216 -8.51 1.45 18.00
N HIS A 217 -8.40 0.10 17.82
CA HIS A 217 -7.64 -0.74 18.72
C HIS A 217 -6.44 -1.45 18.07
N MET A 218 -6.55 -1.85 16.81
CA MET A 218 -5.55 -2.72 16.16
C MET A 218 -4.61 -1.98 15.21
N CYS A 219 -5.07 -0.90 14.57
CA CYS A 219 -4.27 -0.20 13.56
C CYS A 219 -3.16 0.65 14.19
N PRO A 220 -1.88 0.31 14.03
CA PRO A 220 -0.77 1.08 14.60
C PRO A 220 -0.67 2.46 13.96
N TYR A 221 -1.04 2.57 12.67
CA TYR A 221 -1.02 3.81 11.93
C TYR A 221 -1.97 4.87 12.52
N ALA A 222 -3.14 4.45 13.00
CA ALA A 222 -4.10 5.35 13.62
C ALA A 222 -3.53 6.02 14.90
N ARG A 223 -2.78 5.26 15.71
CA ARG A 223 -2.09 5.75 16.90
C ARG A 223 -0.93 6.67 16.55
N PHE A 224 -0.12 6.26 15.58
CA PHE A 224 1.03 7.03 15.12
C PHE A 224 0.63 8.41 14.56
N GLN A 225 -0.43 8.48 13.75
CA GLN A 225 -0.94 9.74 13.22
C GLN A 225 -1.40 10.72 14.31
N SER A 226 -1.98 10.22 15.39
CA SER A 226 -2.49 11.09 16.46
C SER A 226 -1.40 11.89 17.17
N VAL A 227 -0.19 11.33 17.26
CA VAL A 227 0.98 12.01 17.84
C VAL A 227 1.49 13.14 16.93
N MET A 228 1.18 13.08 15.64
CA MET A 228 1.58 14.12 14.67
C MET A 228 0.63 15.32 14.63
N LEU A 229 -0.54 15.21 15.22
CA LEU A 229 -1.52 16.29 15.22
C LEU A 229 -1.00 17.46 16.08
N ASN A 230 -1.14 18.65 15.55
CA ASN A 230 -0.78 19.88 16.24
C ASN A 230 -1.91 20.93 16.08
N SER A 231 -1.79 22.07 16.75
CA SER A 231 -2.78 23.16 16.70
C SER A 231 -2.97 23.76 15.29
N GLN A 232 -2.07 23.47 14.37
CA GLN A 232 -2.10 23.96 12.98
C GLN A 232 -2.71 22.94 12.01
N THR A 233 -2.90 21.69 12.44
CA THR A 233 -3.49 20.63 11.64
C THR A 233 -4.96 20.95 11.34
N LYS A 234 -5.38 20.75 10.08
CA LYS A 234 -6.78 20.90 9.68
C LYS A 234 -7.61 19.74 10.22
N LEU A 235 -8.33 20.00 11.30
CA LEU A 235 -9.18 19.02 11.97
C LEU A 235 -10.63 19.46 11.94
N ILE A 236 -11.54 18.49 12.00
CA ILE A 236 -12.96 18.77 12.13
C ILE A 236 -13.24 19.23 13.56
N THR A 237 -13.81 20.41 13.70
CA THR A 237 -14.15 21.02 14.99
C THR A 237 -15.59 21.51 14.99
N TYR A 238 -16.20 21.51 16.16
CA TYR A 238 -17.48 22.11 16.44
C TYR A 238 -17.25 23.53 17.02
N ASP A 239 -17.99 24.49 16.52
CA ASP A 239 -17.92 25.88 16.99
C ASP A 239 -18.79 26.05 18.26
N THR A 240 -18.16 25.94 19.44
CA THR A 240 -18.85 26.01 20.74
C THR A 240 -19.41 27.38 20.99
N GLN A 241 -18.73 28.47 20.57
CA GLN A 241 -19.21 29.84 20.80
C GLN A 241 -20.52 30.10 20.08
N ARG A 242 -20.67 29.55 18.90
CA ARG A 242 -21.87 29.71 18.09
C ARG A 242 -22.94 28.66 18.43
N GLY A 243 -22.55 27.46 18.82
CA GLY A 243 -23.44 26.31 18.96
C GLY A 243 -24.02 26.09 20.37
N GLU A 244 -23.35 26.57 21.40
CA GLU A 244 -23.83 26.43 22.79
C GLU A 244 -24.70 27.66 23.21
N SER A 245 -25.75 27.51 24.06
CA SER A 245 -26.23 26.24 24.61
C SER A 245 -27.09 25.47 23.62
N ARG A 246 -26.94 24.15 23.65
CA ARG A 246 -27.70 23.24 22.76
C ARG A 246 -29.15 23.10 23.23
N GLY A 247 -30.09 23.09 22.29
CA GLY A 247 -31.49 22.83 22.66
C GLY A 247 -32.37 22.45 21.48
N PRO A 248 -33.33 21.52 21.70
CA PRO A 248 -34.28 21.14 20.67
C PRO A 248 -35.23 22.29 20.34
N ARG A 249 -35.53 22.43 19.05
CA ARG A 249 -36.52 23.44 18.58
C ARG A 249 -37.25 22.96 17.33
N LYS A 250 -38.44 23.54 17.10
CA LYS A 250 -39.24 23.22 15.93
C LYS A 250 -38.79 24.09 14.74
N LEU A 251 -38.95 23.56 13.53
CA LEU A 251 -38.78 24.31 12.28
C LEU A 251 -39.71 25.55 12.31
N LYS A 252 -39.19 26.69 11.85
CA LYS A 252 -39.90 28.00 11.85
C LYS A 252 -40.15 28.65 13.22
N GLN A 253 -39.62 28.08 14.30
CA GLN A 253 -39.66 28.74 15.61
C GLN A 253 -38.49 29.73 15.69
N ALA A 254 -38.73 30.93 16.21
CA ALA A 254 -37.67 31.90 16.49
C ALA A 254 -36.65 31.30 17.46
N THR A 255 -35.38 31.59 17.23
CA THR A 255 -34.30 31.10 18.10
C THR A 255 -34.44 31.80 19.48
N PRO A 256 -34.64 31.04 20.58
CA PRO A 256 -34.60 31.63 21.90
C PRO A 256 -33.24 32.29 22.18
N GLU A 257 -33.21 33.48 22.79
CA GLU A 257 -31.98 34.26 23.01
C GLU A 257 -30.92 33.52 23.81
N HIS A 258 -31.28 32.52 24.61
CA HIS A 258 -30.37 31.73 25.44
C HIS A 258 -29.82 30.48 24.75
N LEU A 259 -30.24 30.18 23.51
CA LEU A 259 -29.80 28.99 22.76
C LEU A 259 -28.91 29.38 21.60
N GLY A 260 -27.84 28.61 21.43
CA GLY A 260 -26.97 28.68 20.24
C GLY A 260 -27.59 28.01 19.00
N ASP A 261 -26.88 27.98 17.90
CA ASP A 261 -27.36 27.44 16.64
C ASP A 261 -27.54 25.90 16.62
N CYS A 262 -26.97 25.17 17.59
CA CYS A 262 -27.10 23.71 17.66
C CYS A 262 -28.52 23.33 18.16
N VAL A 263 -29.26 22.65 17.27
CA VAL A 263 -30.64 22.18 17.56
C VAL A 263 -30.68 20.81 18.26
N ASP A 264 -29.59 20.30 18.75
CA ASP A 264 -29.41 19.00 19.42
C ASP A 264 -30.04 17.79 18.68
N CYS A 265 -30.01 17.81 17.35
CA CYS A 265 -30.58 16.73 16.52
C CYS A 265 -29.75 15.43 16.52
N LYS A 266 -28.52 15.45 17.05
CA LYS A 266 -27.57 14.31 17.12
C LYS A 266 -27.27 13.64 15.79
N LEU A 267 -27.61 14.28 14.64
CA LEU A 267 -27.31 13.72 13.33
C LEU A 267 -25.81 13.54 13.10
N CYS A 268 -24.97 14.47 13.57
CA CYS A 268 -23.50 14.37 13.50
C CYS A 268 -22.98 13.09 14.16
N VAL A 269 -23.61 12.64 15.25
CA VAL A 269 -23.28 11.37 15.93
C VAL A 269 -23.79 10.15 15.14
N HIS A 270 -25.03 10.23 14.63
CA HIS A 270 -25.65 9.12 13.91
C HIS A 270 -25.03 8.83 12.55
N VAL A 271 -24.38 9.80 11.91
CA VAL A 271 -23.64 9.59 10.64
C VAL A 271 -22.19 9.21 10.86
N CYS A 272 -21.69 9.30 12.08
CA CYS A 272 -20.30 9.03 12.40
C CYS A 272 -19.99 7.52 12.31
N PRO A 273 -19.06 7.09 11.44
CA PRO A 273 -18.72 5.68 11.29
C PRO A 273 -17.99 5.09 12.50
N VAL A 274 -17.38 5.93 13.32
CA VAL A 274 -16.67 5.54 14.55
C VAL A 274 -17.47 5.87 15.82
N GLY A 275 -18.67 6.44 15.69
CA GLY A 275 -19.65 6.62 16.76
C GLY A 275 -19.33 7.73 17.78
N ILE A 276 -18.43 8.67 17.46
CA ILE A 276 -18.07 9.78 18.36
C ILE A 276 -19.08 10.92 18.29
N ASP A 277 -19.15 11.71 19.37
CA ASP A 277 -19.82 13.01 19.38
C ASP A 277 -18.79 14.15 19.25
N ILE A 278 -18.71 14.71 18.04
CA ILE A 278 -17.75 15.79 17.75
C ILE A 278 -18.03 17.07 18.53
N ARG A 279 -19.21 17.22 19.10
CA ARG A 279 -19.61 18.40 19.88
C ARG A 279 -18.94 18.44 21.25
N ASP A 280 -18.50 17.29 21.76
CA ASP A 280 -17.77 17.15 23.01
C ASP A 280 -16.28 17.45 22.86
N GLY A 281 -15.86 17.89 21.67
CA GLY A 281 -14.48 18.21 21.31
C GLY A 281 -13.83 17.18 20.41
N LEU A 282 -12.55 17.39 20.11
CA LEU A 282 -11.75 16.51 19.26
C LEU A 282 -11.45 15.21 20.00
N GLN A 283 -11.91 14.09 19.44
CA GLN A 283 -11.66 12.75 19.97
C GLN A 283 -10.63 12.00 19.14
N PHE A 284 -9.82 11.18 19.82
CA PHE A 284 -8.79 10.36 19.21
C PHE A 284 -9.31 9.51 18.04
N ASP A 285 -10.52 8.97 18.14
CA ASP A 285 -11.11 8.07 17.14
C ASP A 285 -11.58 8.78 15.86
N CYS A 286 -11.58 10.11 15.80
CA CYS A 286 -12.01 10.87 14.64
C CYS A 286 -11.12 10.56 13.41
N ILE A 287 -11.72 10.05 12.33
CA ILE A 287 -11.02 9.75 11.06
C ILE A 287 -11.04 10.90 10.05
N ASN A 288 -11.48 12.08 10.45
CA ASN A 288 -11.52 13.30 9.62
C ASN A 288 -12.31 13.17 8.29
N CYS A 289 -13.38 12.36 8.28
CA CYS A 289 -14.13 12.00 7.07
C CYS A 289 -15.13 13.04 6.57
N GLY A 290 -15.48 14.05 7.38
CA GLY A 290 -16.39 15.16 7.01
C GLY A 290 -17.89 14.84 7.01
N LEU A 291 -18.35 13.64 7.32
CA LEU A 291 -19.79 13.28 7.29
C LEU A 291 -20.63 14.08 8.30
N CYS A 292 -20.05 14.41 9.45
CA CYS A 292 -20.72 15.26 10.45
C CYS A 292 -20.89 16.69 9.94
N ILE A 293 -20.00 17.19 9.09
CA ILE A 293 -20.14 18.51 8.42
C ILE A 293 -21.33 18.44 7.46
N ASP A 294 -21.37 17.45 6.57
CA ASP A 294 -22.48 17.29 5.62
C ASP A 294 -23.84 17.20 6.34
N ALA A 295 -23.90 16.45 7.44
CA ALA A 295 -25.14 16.29 8.22
C ALA A 295 -25.56 17.57 8.94
N CYS A 296 -24.59 18.29 9.51
CA CYS A 296 -24.84 19.53 10.22
C CYS A 296 -25.27 20.64 9.24
N ASP A 297 -24.56 20.81 8.14
CA ASP A 297 -24.87 21.83 7.13
C ASP A 297 -26.27 21.64 6.53
N GLN A 298 -26.71 20.40 6.27
CA GLN A 298 -28.09 20.13 5.85
C GLN A 298 -29.10 20.48 6.92
N THR A 299 -28.76 20.32 8.20
CA THR A 299 -29.65 20.72 9.29
C THR A 299 -29.70 22.25 9.40
N MET A 300 -28.56 22.91 9.35
CA MET A 300 -28.50 24.39 9.37
C MET A 300 -29.30 25.03 8.24
N GLU A 301 -29.20 24.44 7.02
CA GLU A 301 -29.97 24.89 5.84
C GLU A 301 -31.49 24.77 6.05
N LYS A 302 -31.95 23.68 6.67
CA LYS A 302 -33.39 23.50 7.00
C LYS A 302 -33.91 24.52 8.01
N PHE A 303 -33.06 24.96 8.89
CA PHE A 303 -33.39 25.98 9.91
C PHE A 303 -33.06 27.40 9.46
N ASN A 304 -32.60 27.60 8.20
CA ASN A 304 -32.13 28.89 7.67
C ASN A 304 -30.98 29.51 8.49
N TYR A 305 -30.13 28.66 9.10
CA TYR A 305 -28.93 29.09 9.79
C TYR A 305 -27.71 29.03 8.86
N VAL A 306 -26.71 29.86 9.22
CA VAL A 306 -25.46 29.87 8.45
C VAL A 306 -24.74 28.51 8.59
N LYS A 307 -24.29 27.93 7.48
CA LYS A 307 -23.49 26.69 7.46
C LYS A 307 -22.17 26.82 8.22
N GLY A 308 -21.51 25.69 8.47
CA GLY A 308 -20.17 25.65 9.04
C GLY A 308 -20.13 25.69 10.58
N LEU A 309 -21.21 25.28 11.27
CA LEU A 309 -21.19 25.04 12.70
C LEU A 309 -20.23 23.92 13.09
N ILE A 310 -20.12 22.88 12.22
CA ILE A 310 -19.05 21.88 12.22
C ILE A 310 -18.26 22.11 10.95
N ARG A 311 -16.94 22.32 11.08
CA ARG A 311 -16.07 22.65 9.93
C ARG A 311 -14.64 22.17 10.13
N PHE A 312 -13.89 22.10 9.04
CA PHE A 312 -12.43 22.00 9.13
C PHE A 312 -11.85 23.32 9.61
N ASN A 313 -11.15 23.28 10.71
CA ASN A 313 -10.50 24.45 11.28
C ASN A 313 -8.99 24.19 11.47
N ALA A 314 -8.20 25.25 11.29
CA ALA A 314 -6.78 25.28 11.59
C ALA A 314 -6.39 26.68 12.06
N LYS A 315 -5.48 26.80 13.01
CA LYS A 315 -4.91 28.11 13.36
C LYS A 315 -4.10 28.65 12.18
N LYS A 316 -4.26 29.92 11.83
CA LYS A 316 -3.68 30.57 10.63
C LYS A 316 -2.15 30.59 10.60
N THR A 317 -1.47 30.43 11.73
CA THR A 317 -0.01 30.52 11.82
C THR A 317 0.62 29.16 11.50
N GLN A 318 0.79 28.85 10.23
CA GLN A 318 1.52 27.64 9.82
C GLN A 318 3.00 27.98 9.69
N SER A 319 3.87 27.18 10.30
CA SER A 319 5.30 27.23 10.03
C SER A 319 5.58 26.67 8.62
N LYS A 320 5.74 27.56 7.66
CA LYS A 320 6.06 27.19 6.26
C LYS A 320 7.36 26.38 6.15
N VAL A 321 8.28 26.56 7.09
CA VAL A 321 9.58 25.87 7.14
C VAL A 321 9.41 24.35 7.19
N LYS A 322 8.53 23.83 8.07
CA LYS A 322 8.27 22.39 8.16
C LYS A 322 7.67 21.83 6.86
N ASP A 323 6.72 22.56 6.25
CA ASP A 323 6.11 22.14 4.98
C ASP A 323 7.17 22.03 3.87
N TYR A 324 8.02 23.05 3.76
CA TYR A 324 9.09 23.05 2.75
C TYR A 324 10.15 21.97 3.01
N SER A 325 10.47 21.66 4.28
CA SER A 325 11.43 20.59 4.59
C SER A 325 10.93 19.21 4.13
N TYR A 326 9.64 18.89 4.35
CA TYR A 326 9.06 17.64 3.85
C TYR A 326 9.05 17.58 2.31
N ILE A 327 8.66 18.68 1.65
CA ILE A 327 8.65 18.75 0.18
C ILE A 327 10.08 18.57 -0.37
N LEU A 328 11.06 19.25 0.23
CA LEU A 328 12.47 19.11 -0.16
C LEU A 328 12.95 17.66 -0.03
N LEU A 329 12.66 16.99 1.09
CA LEU A 329 13.05 15.60 1.31
C LEU A 329 12.39 14.66 0.30
N MET A 330 11.12 14.87 -0.03
CA MET A 330 10.43 14.11 -1.08
C MET A 330 11.07 14.31 -2.45
N VAL A 331 11.41 15.56 -2.80
CA VAL A 331 12.08 15.88 -4.08
C VAL A 331 13.47 15.24 -4.12
N LEU A 332 14.25 15.33 -3.05
CA LEU A 332 15.58 14.70 -2.97
C LEU A 332 15.49 13.17 -3.09
N THR A 333 14.50 12.55 -2.41
CA THR A 333 14.30 11.09 -2.51
C THR A 333 13.90 10.68 -3.92
N MET A 334 13.02 11.45 -4.58
CA MET A 334 12.63 11.19 -5.96
C MET A 334 13.82 11.35 -6.92
N ALA A 335 14.62 12.41 -6.76
CA ALA A 335 15.83 12.63 -7.57
C ALA A 335 16.84 11.47 -7.38
N ALA A 336 17.05 11.03 -6.13
CA ALA A 336 17.93 9.88 -5.83
C ALA A 336 17.39 8.58 -6.48
N SER A 337 16.08 8.36 -6.45
CA SER A 337 15.44 7.20 -7.12
C SER A 337 15.68 7.19 -8.63
N VAL A 338 15.49 8.36 -9.28
CA VAL A 338 15.70 8.50 -10.73
C VAL A 338 17.18 8.31 -11.09
N MET A 339 18.09 8.91 -10.31
CA MET A 339 19.53 8.76 -10.51
C MET A 339 19.96 7.30 -10.37
N TRP A 340 19.47 6.61 -9.35
CA TRP A 340 19.75 5.19 -9.14
C TRP A 340 19.23 4.32 -10.30
N LEU A 341 18.00 4.59 -10.80
CA LEU A 341 17.43 3.88 -11.95
C LEU A 341 18.24 4.07 -13.23
N GLN A 342 18.81 5.26 -13.44
CA GLN A 342 19.68 5.54 -14.59
C GLN A 342 21.03 4.85 -14.51
N GLN A 343 21.56 4.62 -13.30
CA GLN A 343 22.83 3.96 -13.06
C GLN A 343 22.69 2.43 -12.90
N ARG A 344 21.47 1.90 -12.98
CA ARG A 344 21.19 0.48 -12.81
C ARG A 344 21.91 -0.35 -13.87
N GLU A 345 22.68 -1.33 -13.45
CA GLU A 345 23.32 -2.31 -14.34
C GLU A 345 22.25 -3.19 -15.00
N LEU A 346 22.26 -3.24 -16.33
CA LEU A 346 21.32 -4.04 -17.14
C LEU A 346 21.72 -5.50 -17.26
N PHE A 347 22.95 -5.84 -16.87
CA PHE A 347 23.47 -7.19 -16.83
C PHE A 347 23.95 -7.52 -15.43
N GLU A 348 23.87 -8.79 -15.10
CA GLU A 348 24.44 -9.30 -13.87
C GLU A 348 25.30 -10.51 -14.18
N LEU A 349 26.50 -10.54 -13.60
CA LEU A 349 27.43 -11.62 -13.68
C LEU A 349 27.83 -12.04 -12.26
N THR A 350 27.42 -13.25 -11.89
CA THR A 350 27.83 -13.87 -10.64
C THR A 350 28.86 -14.94 -10.95
N VAL A 351 30.02 -14.85 -10.29
CA VAL A 351 31.13 -15.79 -10.47
C VAL A 351 31.20 -16.71 -9.26
N LEU A 352 30.86 -17.96 -9.47
CA LEU A 352 30.96 -19.03 -8.46
C LEU A 352 32.13 -19.91 -8.78
N LYS A 353 33.08 -20.01 -7.84
CA LYS A 353 34.21 -20.95 -7.95
C LYS A 353 33.76 -22.35 -7.54
N ASP A 354 34.26 -23.38 -8.22
CA ASP A 354 34.06 -24.78 -7.80
C ASP A 354 34.65 -24.96 -6.38
N ARG A 355 33.79 -25.35 -5.44
CA ARG A 355 34.19 -25.54 -4.04
C ARG A 355 34.78 -26.91 -3.77
N ASN A 356 34.53 -27.86 -4.65
CA ASN A 356 34.97 -29.25 -4.47
C ASN A 356 36.42 -29.46 -4.91
N VAL A 357 36.81 -28.70 -5.96
CA VAL A 357 38.16 -28.82 -6.55
C VAL A 357 38.70 -27.42 -6.79
N LEU A 358 39.75 -27.06 -6.05
CA LEU A 358 40.37 -25.73 -6.14
C LEU A 358 41.08 -25.49 -7.47
N TYR A 359 41.72 -26.51 -8.00
CA TYR A 359 42.36 -26.55 -9.32
C TYR A 359 42.45 -27.97 -9.84
N ARG A 360 42.55 -28.13 -11.14
CA ARG A 360 42.80 -29.40 -11.82
C ARG A 360 44.05 -29.29 -12.73
N THR A 361 44.66 -30.39 -13.02
CA THR A 361 45.71 -30.41 -14.02
C THR A 361 45.18 -31.14 -15.27
N ASN A 362 45.26 -30.51 -16.43
CA ASN A 362 44.80 -31.10 -17.68
C ASN A 362 45.80 -32.16 -18.21
N VAL A 363 45.53 -32.77 -19.36
CA VAL A 363 46.37 -33.83 -19.99
C VAL A 363 47.74 -33.33 -20.40
N GLU A 364 47.88 -32.01 -20.60
CA GLU A 364 49.11 -31.32 -20.97
C GLU A 364 49.93 -30.86 -19.75
N GLY A 365 49.45 -31.14 -18.55
CA GLY A 365 50.14 -30.72 -17.31
C GLY A 365 49.84 -29.29 -16.86
N LEU A 366 48.96 -28.57 -17.60
CA LEU A 366 48.57 -27.18 -17.25
C LEU A 366 47.53 -27.14 -16.17
N VAL A 367 47.62 -26.12 -15.32
CA VAL A 367 46.64 -25.92 -14.23
C VAL A 367 45.40 -25.20 -14.73
N GLU A 368 44.27 -25.74 -14.36
CA GLU A 368 42.93 -25.25 -14.73
C GLU A 368 42.08 -24.94 -13.50
N ASN A 369 41.35 -23.83 -13.54
CA ASN A 369 40.31 -23.52 -12.58
C ASN A 369 38.97 -23.44 -13.28
N SER A 370 37.95 -24.11 -12.73
CA SER A 370 36.59 -24.07 -13.23
C SER A 370 35.76 -23.09 -12.45
N PHE A 371 34.99 -22.26 -13.16
CA PHE A 371 34.06 -21.29 -12.61
C PHE A 371 32.67 -21.52 -13.21
N GLN A 372 31.66 -21.46 -12.37
CA GLN A 372 30.29 -21.40 -12.80
C GLN A 372 29.89 -19.93 -12.86
N LEU A 373 29.55 -19.46 -14.05
CA LEU A 373 29.12 -18.10 -14.28
C LEU A 373 27.61 -18.09 -14.42
N GLU A 374 26.92 -17.26 -13.62
CA GLU A 374 25.50 -17.01 -13.77
C GLU A 374 25.33 -15.63 -14.39
N LEU A 375 24.81 -15.61 -15.60
CA LEU A 375 24.58 -14.42 -16.41
C LEU A 375 23.08 -14.12 -16.41
N LEU A 376 22.70 -12.90 -16.07
CA LEU A 376 21.33 -12.44 -16.12
C LEU A 376 21.22 -11.20 -17.01
N ASN A 377 20.37 -11.26 -18.01
CA ASN A 377 20.01 -10.13 -18.85
C ASN A 377 18.75 -9.45 -18.27
N LYS A 378 18.92 -8.32 -17.61
CA LYS A 378 17.80 -7.50 -17.06
C LYS A 378 17.18 -6.57 -18.09
N SER A 379 17.71 -6.57 -19.34
CA SER A 379 17.17 -5.73 -20.41
C SER A 379 16.00 -6.41 -21.12
N ASN A 380 15.15 -5.60 -21.76
CA ASN A 380 14.00 -6.09 -22.53
C ASN A 380 14.36 -6.46 -23.98
N LYS A 381 15.65 -6.63 -24.28
CA LYS A 381 16.13 -6.97 -25.62
C LYS A 381 17.02 -8.20 -25.55
N GLU A 382 16.96 -9.01 -26.59
CA GLU A 382 17.95 -10.09 -26.79
C GLU A 382 19.33 -9.46 -27.00
N GLN A 383 20.33 -9.99 -26.32
CA GLN A 383 21.70 -9.49 -26.36
C GLN A 383 22.68 -10.65 -26.55
N THR A 384 23.64 -10.43 -27.44
CA THR A 384 24.77 -11.35 -27.63
C THR A 384 25.97 -10.77 -26.89
N VAL A 385 26.50 -11.54 -25.95
CA VAL A 385 27.63 -11.16 -25.12
C VAL A 385 28.77 -12.16 -25.22
N PHE A 386 29.96 -11.67 -24.95
CA PHE A 386 31.20 -12.45 -24.95
C PHE A 386 31.90 -12.29 -23.62
N LEU A 387 32.56 -13.34 -23.17
CA LEU A 387 33.38 -13.33 -21.97
C LEU A 387 34.86 -13.14 -22.35
N GLN A 388 35.54 -12.24 -21.62
CA GLN A 388 36.97 -11.99 -21.75
C GLN A 388 37.62 -11.96 -20.36
N LEU A 389 38.94 -12.24 -20.35
CA LEU A 389 39.76 -12.14 -19.15
C LEU A 389 40.54 -10.83 -19.19
N ARG A 390 40.45 -10.05 -18.12
CA ARG A 390 41.29 -8.86 -17.92
C ARG A 390 42.37 -9.13 -16.88
N ASP A 391 43.51 -8.47 -17.03
CA ASP A 391 44.66 -8.56 -16.14
C ASP A 391 45.29 -9.98 -16.03
N LEU A 392 45.05 -10.84 -17.05
CA LEU A 392 45.54 -12.23 -17.06
C LEU A 392 46.20 -12.60 -18.41
N PRO A 393 47.36 -11.99 -18.73
CA PRO A 393 48.04 -12.28 -20.02
C PRO A 393 48.50 -13.72 -20.10
N GLY A 394 48.29 -14.36 -21.28
CA GLY A 394 48.73 -15.72 -21.55
C GLY A 394 47.80 -16.83 -21.04
N PHE A 395 46.76 -16.51 -20.28
CA PHE A 395 45.74 -17.47 -19.87
C PHE A 395 44.71 -17.67 -20.97
N THR A 396 44.16 -18.88 -21.03
CA THR A 396 43.10 -19.20 -21.99
C THR A 396 41.77 -19.44 -21.28
N LEU A 397 40.69 -18.97 -21.91
CA LEU A 397 39.31 -19.17 -21.45
C LEU A 397 38.60 -20.16 -22.38
N SER A 398 37.96 -21.17 -21.83
CA SER A 398 37.15 -22.14 -22.60
C SER A 398 35.81 -22.39 -21.93
N PRO A 399 34.68 -22.41 -22.66
CA PRO A 399 34.51 -22.00 -24.05
C PRO A 399 34.47 -20.49 -24.26
N THR A 400 34.97 -20.01 -25.40
CA THR A 400 34.94 -18.60 -25.83
C THR A 400 33.76 -18.29 -26.77
N SER A 401 32.69 -19.10 -26.75
CA SER A 401 31.55 -18.93 -27.63
C SER A 401 30.69 -17.72 -27.23
N ALA A 402 30.07 -17.11 -28.26
CA ALA A 402 29.06 -16.11 -28.05
C ALA A 402 27.88 -16.64 -27.20
N ILE A 403 27.47 -15.89 -26.20
CA ILE A 403 26.35 -16.24 -25.33
C ILE A 403 25.17 -15.35 -25.72
N VAL A 404 24.12 -15.96 -26.26
CA VAL A 404 22.87 -15.26 -26.56
C VAL A 404 21.98 -15.32 -25.31
N LEU A 405 21.56 -14.17 -24.83
CA LEU A 405 20.68 -14.00 -23.66
C LEU A 405 19.38 -13.32 -24.10
N LYS A 406 18.27 -14.03 -23.96
CA LYS A 406 16.93 -13.46 -24.20
C LYS A 406 16.59 -12.42 -23.13
N PRO A 407 15.56 -11.58 -23.35
CA PRO A 407 15.05 -10.68 -22.32
C PRO A 407 14.71 -11.43 -21.02
N ASN A 408 15.17 -10.90 -19.89
CA ASN A 408 14.94 -11.47 -18.56
C ASN A 408 15.41 -12.93 -18.37
N GLU A 409 16.34 -13.41 -19.21
CA GLU A 409 16.89 -14.76 -19.11
C GLU A 409 18.07 -14.81 -18.17
N SER A 410 18.05 -15.80 -17.26
CA SER A 410 19.21 -16.21 -16.48
C SER A 410 19.81 -17.47 -17.10
N LYS A 411 21.12 -17.44 -17.38
CA LYS A 411 21.84 -18.56 -17.98
C LYS A 411 23.08 -18.89 -17.16
N SER A 412 23.21 -20.13 -16.76
CA SER A 412 24.40 -20.64 -16.09
C SER A 412 25.34 -21.30 -17.12
N GLN A 413 26.63 -20.92 -17.07
CA GLN A 413 27.65 -21.47 -17.93
C GLN A 413 28.90 -21.80 -17.13
N ILE A 414 29.42 -23.01 -17.33
CA ILE A 414 30.70 -23.41 -16.75
C ILE A 414 31.79 -22.98 -17.71
N VAL A 415 32.79 -22.28 -17.19
CA VAL A 415 33.98 -21.86 -17.92
C VAL A 415 35.22 -22.33 -17.20
N THR A 416 36.25 -22.66 -17.96
CA THR A 416 37.55 -23.08 -17.46
C THR A 416 38.61 -22.06 -17.87
N VAL A 417 39.39 -21.64 -16.90
CA VAL A 417 40.56 -20.77 -17.11
C VAL A 417 41.81 -21.61 -16.95
N THR A 418 42.64 -21.66 -17.98
CA THR A 418 43.87 -22.46 -18.01
C THR A 418 45.08 -21.55 -17.97
N ALA A 419 46.02 -21.83 -17.06
CA ALA A 419 47.25 -21.08 -16.90
C ALA A 419 48.29 -21.47 -17.97
N PRO A 420 49.16 -20.54 -18.41
CA PRO A 420 50.32 -20.89 -19.24
C PRO A 420 51.39 -21.64 -18.42
N GLU A 421 52.26 -22.41 -19.11
CA GLU A 421 53.32 -23.21 -18.48
C GLU A 421 54.27 -22.39 -17.60
N SER A 422 54.47 -21.10 -17.87
CA SER A 422 55.37 -20.19 -17.15
C SER A 422 54.78 -19.57 -15.91
N HIS A 423 53.58 -19.99 -15.47
CA HIS A 423 52.87 -19.36 -14.34
C HIS A 423 53.26 -20.07 -13.02
N ASP A 424 53.91 -19.33 -12.09
CA ASP A 424 54.41 -19.87 -10.79
C ASP A 424 53.68 -19.27 -9.56
N ARG A 425 52.67 -18.38 -9.75
CA ARG A 425 51.99 -17.74 -8.61
C ARG A 425 50.88 -18.60 -8.06
N LEU A 426 50.89 -18.86 -6.75
CA LEU A 426 49.85 -19.64 -6.06
C LEU A 426 48.45 -19.03 -6.20
N LEU A 427 48.36 -17.70 -6.17
CA LEU A 427 47.10 -16.95 -6.28
C LEU A 427 47.29 -15.77 -7.25
N THR A 428 46.43 -15.70 -8.27
CA THR A 428 46.43 -14.58 -9.22
C THR A 428 45.02 -13.99 -9.29
N LYS A 429 44.90 -12.70 -9.00
CA LYS A 429 43.63 -11.96 -9.12
C LYS A 429 43.43 -11.52 -10.55
N PHE A 430 42.23 -11.64 -11.04
CA PHE A 430 41.84 -11.20 -12.37
C PHE A 430 40.35 -10.79 -12.40
N GLU A 431 39.89 -10.28 -13.53
CA GLU A 431 38.52 -9.89 -13.72
C GLU A 431 37.94 -10.60 -14.94
N PHE A 432 36.73 -11.15 -14.80
CA PHE A 432 35.90 -11.53 -15.92
C PHE A 432 35.21 -10.27 -16.45
N GLU A 433 35.39 -9.97 -17.72
CA GLU A 433 34.68 -8.91 -18.42
C GLU A 433 33.62 -9.50 -19.33
N LEU A 434 32.40 -8.94 -19.23
CA LEU A 434 31.31 -9.20 -20.16
C LEU A 434 31.30 -8.08 -21.18
N VAL A 435 31.47 -8.43 -22.46
CA VAL A 435 31.51 -7.45 -23.56
C VAL A 435 30.39 -7.72 -24.56
N ASN A 436 29.89 -6.68 -25.21
CA ASN A 436 28.94 -6.82 -26.30
C ASN A 436 29.64 -7.09 -27.64
N ALA A 437 28.87 -7.32 -28.72
CA ALA A 437 29.41 -7.51 -30.07
C ALA A 437 30.25 -6.31 -30.57
N GLY A 438 30.11 -5.14 -30.02
CA GLY A 438 30.91 -3.93 -30.29
C GLY A 438 32.13 -3.78 -29.41
N GLN A 439 32.55 -4.81 -28.66
CA GLN A 439 33.66 -4.80 -27.72
C GLN A 439 33.55 -3.74 -26.59
N THR A 440 32.35 -3.27 -26.30
CA THR A 440 32.13 -2.38 -25.14
C THR A 440 31.95 -3.24 -23.90
N VAL A 441 32.71 -2.92 -22.84
CA VAL A 441 32.59 -3.60 -21.55
C VAL A 441 31.24 -3.24 -20.94
N LEU A 442 30.44 -4.26 -20.67
CA LEU A 442 29.11 -4.12 -20.04
C LEU A 442 29.20 -4.26 -18.53
N LEU A 443 30.10 -5.15 -18.08
CA LEU A 443 30.26 -5.47 -16.66
C LEU A 443 31.61 -6.17 -16.44
N ASP A 444 32.21 -5.95 -15.27
CA ASP A 444 33.38 -6.66 -14.78
C ASP A 444 33.15 -7.29 -13.42
N ARG A 445 33.77 -8.44 -13.15
CA ARG A 445 33.69 -9.13 -11.86
C ARG A 445 35.03 -9.77 -11.51
N LYS A 446 35.48 -9.51 -10.26
CA LYS A 446 36.74 -10.03 -9.73
C LYS A 446 36.65 -11.51 -9.45
N ALA A 447 37.71 -12.21 -9.84
CA ALA A 447 37.92 -13.63 -9.57
C ALA A 447 39.38 -13.89 -9.13
N THR A 448 39.63 -15.08 -8.64
CA THR A 448 40.98 -15.49 -8.24
C THR A 448 41.29 -16.85 -8.83
N PHE A 449 42.36 -16.92 -9.60
CA PHE A 449 42.95 -18.16 -10.09
C PHE A 449 43.85 -18.75 -9.02
N GLN A 450 43.80 -20.03 -8.78
CA GLN A 450 44.56 -20.73 -7.75
C GLN A 450 45.38 -21.86 -8.38
N GLN A 451 46.68 -21.91 -8.05
CA GLN A 451 47.59 -22.96 -8.49
C GLN A 451 48.30 -23.49 -7.24
N GLY A 452 48.03 -24.75 -6.87
CA GLY A 452 48.57 -25.38 -5.69
C GLY A 452 47.69 -25.24 -4.44
N GLY A 453 47.85 -26.15 -3.48
CA GLY A 453 47.21 -26.10 -2.17
C GLY A 453 47.92 -25.10 -1.24
N LEU A 454 47.09 -24.47 -0.37
CA LEU A 454 47.62 -23.75 0.78
C LEU A 454 48.17 -24.72 1.80
#